data_8eadde830f5eb2f0012884cf7f8c0152
#
_entry.id   8eadde830f5eb2f0012884cf7f8c0152
#
_cell.length_a   1.000
_cell.length_b   1.000
_cell.length_c   1.000
_cell.angle_alpha   90.00
_cell.angle_beta   90.00
_cell.angle_gamma   90.00
#
_symmetry.space_group_name_H-M   'P 1'
#
loop_
_entity.id
_entity.type
_entity.pdbx_description
1 polymer ?
#
loop_
_entity_poly.entity_id
_entity_poly.type
_entity_poly.pdbx_seq_one_letter_code
_entity_poly.pdbx_strand_id
1 'polypeptide(L)'
;MVAEIAQTHDGSLGTAHAYIDAAAKAGADAIKFQTHIASAESTPGEPWRIKFSPQDETRYDYWKRMEFTAAQWLGLAEHAKERGLIFLSSAFSFEAVDLLEKAGVPGWKVGAGEVSNLPLLEHMASSGKPVILSSGMSPWDEMDAAVDCVRSAGAPVAILQCTTAYPCPPDKLGLNVIDELRKRYDCPVGLSDHSGTIYAGIAAATLGAKLIEVHITFSRECFGPDVTASITTAELRQLVDGVRFVETALGNPVDKEAMAASLNDLRQIFGKSIVAARDLPTGHVISQQDMAFKKPGSGIQASRYKELTGRRLKRPIGIDSMFSEDDFE
;
A
#
# COMPACT_ATOMS: atom_id res chain seq x y z
N MET A 1 -3.41 5.95 -4.13
CA MET A 1 -2.53 6.63 -3.12
C MET A 1 -3.17 7.95 -2.72
N VAL A 2 -3.45 8.13 -1.43
CA VAL A 2 -4.04 9.34 -0.87
C VAL A 2 -2.98 10.05 -0.03
N ALA A 3 -2.62 11.27 -0.41
CA ALA A 3 -1.72 12.13 0.35
C ALA A 3 -2.54 12.98 1.33
N GLU A 4 -2.44 12.67 2.63
CA GLU A 4 -3.13 13.37 3.71
C GLU A 4 -2.26 14.50 4.24
N ILE A 5 -2.72 15.72 4.11
CA ILE A 5 -2.01 16.86 4.68
C ILE A 5 -2.50 17.25 6.08
N ALA A 6 -3.71 16.83 6.44
CA ALA A 6 -4.33 17.21 7.70
C ALA A 6 -4.17 18.71 7.98
N GLN A 7 -3.49 19.09 9.07
CA GLN A 7 -3.23 20.47 9.46
C GLN A 7 -1.80 20.94 9.16
N THR A 8 -1.00 20.19 8.38
CA THR A 8 0.40 20.60 8.08
C THR A 8 0.49 21.89 7.26
N HIS A 9 -0.65 22.40 6.74
CA HIS A 9 -0.74 23.72 6.15
C HIS A 9 -0.67 24.87 7.18
N ASP A 10 -0.83 24.57 8.46
CA ASP A 10 -0.71 25.50 9.60
C ASP A 10 -1.53 26.80 9.44
N GLY A 11 -2.75 26.70 8.85
CA GLY A 11 -3.66 27.82 8.55
C GLY A 11 -3.25 28.65 7.32
N SER A 12 -2.18 28.32 6.63
CA SER A 12 -1.71 29.02 5.44
C SER A 12 -2.34 28.46 4.17
N LEU A 13 -3.15 29.25 3.48
CA LEU A 13 -3.73 28.90 2.18
C LEU A 13 -2.65 28.64 1.13
N GLY A 14 -1.59 29.45 1.11
CA GLY A 14 -0.48 29.25 0.19
C GLY A 14 0.26 27.92 0.41
N THR A 15 0.45 27.53 1.67
CA THR A 15 1.02 26.23 2.02
C THR A 15 0.09 25.08 1.61
N ALA A 16 -1.23 25.24 1.78
CA ALA A 16 -2.21 24.23 1.31
C ALA A 16 -2.13 24.02 -0.20
N HIS A 17 -2.05 25.09 -1.00
CA HIS A 17 -1.81 25.02 -2.46
C HIS A 17 -0.48 24.36 -2.80
N ALA A 18 0.61 24.66 -2.08
CA ALA A 18 1.92 24.06 -2.30
C ALA A 18 1.91 22.54 -2.03
N TYR A 19 1.12 22.05 -1.07
CA TYR A 19 0.93 20.61 -0.84
C TYR A 19 0.20 19.93 -2.01
N ILE A 20 -0.77 20.59 -2.64
CA ILE A 20 -1.44 20.06 -3.85
C ILE A 20 -0.40 19.83 -4.97
N ASP A 21 0.44 20.84 -5.24
CA ASP A 21 1.50 20.72 -6.24
C ASP A 21 2.49 19.61 -5.90
N ALA A 22 2.88 19.51 -4.64
CA ALA A 22 3.84 18.51 -4.18
C ALA A 22 3.29 17.08 -4.25
N ALA A 23 2.03 16.87 -3.86
CA ALA A 23 1.36 15.58 -3.96
C ALA A 23 1.21 15.11 -5.42
N ALA A 24 0.81 16.02 -6.32
CA ALA A 24 0.73 15.73 -7.75
C ALA A 24 2.10 15.39 -8.33
N LYS A 25 3.15 16.16 -8.02
CA LYS A 25 4.52 15.89 -8.44
C LYS A 25 5.05 14.56 -7.91
N ALA A 26 4.65 14.14 -6.72
CA ALA A 26 4.99 12.86 -6.15
C ALA A 26 4.23 11.68 -6.80
N GLY A 27 3.19 11.95 -7.60
CA GLY A 27 2.40 10.92 -8.30
C GLY A 27 1.29 10.31 -7.44
N ALA A 28 0.82 10.99 -6.40
CA ALA A 28 -0.38 10.59 -5.67
C ALA A 28 -1.61 10.63 -6.59
N ASP A 29 -2.64 9.84 -6.28
CA ASP A 29 -3.91 9.85 -7.01
C ASP A 29 -4.91 10.82 -6.39
N ALA A 30 -4.79 11.06 -5.09
CA ALA A 30 -5.67 11.96 -4.34
C ALA A 30 -4.88 12.77 -3.31
N ILE A 31 -5.40 13.97 -3.03
CA ILE A 31 -5.00 14.77 -1.88
C ILE A 31 -6.16 14.85 -0.91
N LYS A 32 -5.88 14.75 0.39
CA LYS A 32 -6.87 14.84 1.43
C LYS A 32 -6.53 15.93 2.44
N PHE A 33 -7.57 16.63 2.84
CA PHE A 33 -7.56 17.66 3.87
C PHE A 33 -8.46 17.26 5.04
N GLN A 34 -8.54 18.14 6.03
CA GLN A 34 -9.48 18.07 7.14
C GLN A 34 -10.18 19.42 7.24
N THR A 35 -11.50 19.40 7.05
CA THR A 35 -12.31 20.62 7.07
C THR A 35 -12.85 20.86 8.46
N HIS A 36 -12.17 21.73 9.20
CA HIS A 36 -12.56 22.13 10.54
C HIS A 36 -13.43 23.39 10.50
N ILE A 37 -14.50 23.39 11.30
CA ILE A 37 -15.33 24.54 11.64
C ILE A 37 -15.48 24.50 13.16
N ALA A 38 -14.61 25.18 13.87
CA ALA A 38 -14.44 25.05 15.32
C ALA A 38 -15.76 25.20 16.10
N SER A 39 -16.61 26.16 15.70
CA SER A 39 -17.89 26.41 16.36
C SER A 39 -18.94 25.32 16.13
N ALA A 40 -18.75 24.48 15.12
CA ALA A 40 -19.68 23.41 14.76
C ALA A 40 -19.22 22.02 15.28
N GLU A 41 -17.92 21.82 15.48
CA GLU A 41 -17.35 20.51 15.84
C GLU A 41 -16.80 20.43 17.26
N SER A 42 -16.45 21.56 17.89
CA SER A 42 -15.69 21.57 19.13
C SER A 42 -16.28 22.53 20.15
N THR A 43 -15.95 22.29 21.41
CA THR A 43 -16.26 23.20 22.52
C THR A 43 -14.99 23.90 23.00
N PRO A 44 -15.11 25.10 23.61
CA PRO A 44 -13.96 25.82 24.18
C PRO A 44 -13.14 25.01 25.22
N GLY A 45 -13.75 23.98 25.80
CA GLY A 45 -13.11 23.11 26.79
C GLY A 45 -12.46 21.86 26.22
N GLU A 46 -12.39 21.69 24.90
CA GLU A 46 -11.76 20.53 24.27
C GLU A 46 -10.26 20.41 24.69
N PRO A 47 -9.85 19.26 25.27
CA PRO A 47 -8.46 19.10 25.70
C PRO A 47 -7.53 18.87 24.52
N TRP A 48 -6.29 19.33 24.65
CA TRP A 48 -5.22 18.97 23.73
C TRP A 48 -4.91 17.47 23.82
N ARG A 49 -4.82 16.77 22.68
CA ARG A 49 -4.19 15.44 22.63
C ARG A 49 -2.70 15.54 22.97
N ILE A 50 -2.01 16.48 22.34
CA ILE A 50 -0.62 16.88 22.60
C ILE A 50 -0.56 18.38 22.38
N LYS A 51 -0.14 19.14 23.39
CA LYS A 51 0.06 20.58 23.23
C LYS A 51 1.38 20.83 22.48
N PHE A 52 1.27 21.09 21.20
CA PHE A 52 2.40 21.32 20.29
C PHE A 52 2.47 22.78 19.81
N SER A 53 1.34 23.48 19.74
CA SER A 53 1.29 24.85 19.21
C SER A 53 1.81 25.85 20.25
N PRO A 54 2.83 26.66 19.90
CA PRO A 54 3.32 27.75 20.77
C PRO A 54 2.46 29.01 20.67
N GLN A 55 1.56 29.12 19.70
CA GLN A 55 0.80 30.32 19.38
C GLN A 55 -0.69 30.22 19.73
N ASP A 56 -1.23 29.01 19.92
CA ASP A 56 -2.64 28.81 20.24
C ASP A 56 -2.79 28.49 21.73
N GLU A 57 -3.66 29.21 22.44
CA GLU A 57 -3.86 29.03 23.88
C GLU A 57 -4.67 27.77 24.14
N THR A 58 -5.77 27.57 23.40
CA THR A 58 -6.65 26.42 23.50
C THR A 58 -6.66 25.61 22.19
N ARG A 59 -7.14 24.35 22.25
CA ARG A 59 -7.34 23.54 21.07
C ARG A 59 -8.42 24.11 20.17
N TYR A 60 -9.41 24.78 20.75
CA TYR A 60 -10.45 25.50 20.01
C TYR A 60 -9.88 26.66 19.17
N ASP A 61 -8.94 27.45 19.74
CA ASP A 61 -8.25 28.53 19.02
C ASP A 61 -7.42 27.98 17.87
N TYR A 62 -6.77 26.83 18.10
CA TYR A 62 -6.06 26.14 17.03
C TYR A 62 -6.98 25.72 15.87
N TRP A 63 -8.16 25.13 16.15
CA TRP A 63 -9.11 24.79 15.12
C TRP A 63 -9.58 26.03 14.36
N LYS A 64 -9.88 27.11 15.04
CA LYS A 64 -10.22 28.38 14.41
C LYS A 64 -9.15 28.90 13.46
N ARG A 65 -7.89 28.74 13.82
CA ARG A 65 -6.77 29.14 12.97
C ARG A 65 -6.58 28.24 11.75
N MET A 66 -7.04 27.00 11.82
CA MET A 66 -6.99 26.06 10.70
C MET A 66 -8.13 26.24 9.70
N GLU A 67 -9.16 27.01 10.03
CA GLU A 67 -10.32 27.23 9.17
C GLU A 67 -9.94 27.94 7.88
N PHE A 68 -10.56 27.50 6.78
CA PHE A 68 -10.61 28.22 5.52
C PHE A 68 -12.05 28.61 5.18
N THR A 69 -12.21 29.73 4.50
CA THR A 69 -13.51 30.16 3.98
C THR A 69 -14.02 29.21 2.88
N ALA A 70 -15.33 29.24 2.63
CA ALA A 70 -15.92 28.44 1.55
C ALA A 70 -15.26 28.71 0.18
N ALA A 71 -14.94 29.97 -0.14
CA ALA A 71 -14.27 30.33 -1.38
C ALA A 71 -12.83 29.74 -1.46
N GLN A 72 -12.12 29.68 -0.33
CA GLN A 72 -10.80 29.07 -0.27
C GLN A 72 -10.87 27.54 -0.47
N TRP A 73 -11.83 26.86 0.15
CA TRP A 73 -12.05 25.41 -0.05
C TRP A 73 -12.39 25.08 -1.51
N LEU A 74 -13.27 25.88 -2.14
CA LEU A 74 -13.57 25.75 -3.58
C LEU A 74 -12.30 25.92 -4.44
N GLY A 75 -11.48 26.93 -4.13
CA GLY A 75 -10.20 27.15 -4.84
C GLY A 75 -9.19 26.02 -4.65
N LEU A 76 -9.12 25.40 -3.47
CA LEU A 76 -8.27 24.22 -3.23
C LEU A 76 -8.77 23.00 -4.02
N ALA A 77 -10.08 22.77 -4.06
CA ALA A 77 -10.68 21.68 -4.82
C ALA A 77 -10.43 21.82 -6.33
N GLU A 78 -10.58 23.05 -6.86
CA GLU A 78 -10.31 23.35 -8.26
C GLU A 78 -8.83 23.17 -8.59
N HIS A 79 -7.92 23.67 -7.75
CA HIS A 79 -6.47 23.47 -7.95
C HIS A 79 -6.08 22.00 -7.92
N ALA A 80 -6.62 21.20 -7.00
CA ALA A 80 -6.38 19.74 -6.99
C ALA A 80 -6.82 19.11 -8.31
N LYS A 81 -8.00 19.48 -8.83
CA LYS A 81 -8.52 19.01 -10.12
C LYS A 81 -7.62 19.43 -11.29
N GLU A 82 -7.14 20.68 -11.33
CA GLU A 82 -6.19 21.16 -12.34
C GLU A 82 -4.88 20.34 -12.35
N ARG A 83 -4.45 19.86 -11.18
CA ARG A 83 -3.28 18.99 -11.03
C ARG A 83 -3.56 17.50 -11.27
N GLY A 84 -4.80 17.14 -11.62
CA GLY A 84 -5.20 15.76 -11.86
C GLY A 84 -5.37 14.93 -10.59
N LEU A 85 -5.50 15.58 -9.43
CA LEU A 85 -5.73 14.91 -8.16
C LEU A 85 -7.22 14.83 -7.83
N ILE A 86 -7.64 13.72 -7.25
CA ILE A 86 -8.93 13.61 -6.56
C ILE A 86 -8.84 14.44 -5.27
N PHE A 87 -9.75 15.41 -5.11
CA PHE A 87 -9.85 16.19 -3.88
C PHE A 87 -10.72 15.48 -2.86
N LEU A 88 -10.18 15.18 -1.70
CA LEU A 88 -10.88 14.60 -0.56
C LEU A 88 -10.72 15.50 0.66
N SER A 89 -11.68 15.44 1.57
CA SER A 89 -11.54 16.02 2.91
C SER A 89 -12.36 15.25 3.92
N SER A 90 -11.88 15.17 5.16
CA SER A 90 -12.70 14.75 6.29
C SER A 90 -13.54 15.93 6.77
N ALA A 91 -14.82 15.68 7.04
CA ALA A 91 -15.71 16.63 7.69
C ALA A 91 -15.99 16.18 9.12
N PHE A 92 -16.07 17.14 10.05
CA PHE A 92 -16.27 16.90 11.48
C PHE A 92 -17.57 17.55 11.99
N SER A 93 -18.40 18.10 11.09
CA SER A 93 -19.69 18.70 11.39
C SER A 93 -20.60 18.66 10.16
N PHE A 94 -21.90 18.86 10.36
CA PHE A 94 -22.86 18.98 9.27
C PHE A 94 -22.53 20.14 8.34
N GLU A 95 -22.12 21.27 8.90
CA GLU A 95 -21.73 22.48 8.15
C GLU A 95 -20.51 22.20 7.26
N ALA A 96 -19.56 21.39 7.74
CA ALA A 96 -18.39 20.96 6.95
C ALA A 96 -18.80 20.02 5.82
N VAL A 97 -19.76 19.12 6.04
CA VAL A 97 -20.32 18.26 4.98
C VAL A 97 -21.00 19.11 3.91
N ASP A 98 -21.85 20.04 4.30
CA ASP A 98 -22.56 20.93 3.35
C ASP A 98 -21.61 21.82 2.54
N LEU A 99 -20.51 22.25 3.16
CA LEU A 99 -19.47 23.01 2.49
C LEU A 99 -18.72 22.15 1.46
N LEU A 100 -18.32 20.96 1.85
CA LEU A 100 -17.58 20.02 0.98
C LEU A 100 -18.47 19.48 -0.15
N GLU A 101 -19.77 19.32 0.09
CA GLU A 101 -20.72 18.99 -0.96
C GLU A 101 -20.70 20.04 -2.07
N LYS A 102 -20.70 21.34 -1.71
CA LYS A 102 -20.58 22.47 -2.65
C LYS A 102 -19.21 22.53 -3.33
N ALA A 103 -18.14 22.07 -2.64
CA ALA A 103 -16.81 21.96 -3.22
C ALA A 103 -16.69 20.76 -4.20
N GLY A 104 -17.71 19.90 -4.27
CA GLY A 104 -17.79 18.82 -5.24
C GLY A 104 -16.91 17.63 -4.90
N VAL A 105 -16.70 17.30 -3.61
CA VAL A 105 -15.97 16.07 -3.23
C VAL A 105 -16.66 14.84 -3.83
N PRO A 106 -15.88 13.89 -4.39
CA PRO A 106 -16.44 12.70 -5.02
C PRO A 106 -16.83 11.60 -4.02
N GLY A 107 -16.52 11.76 -2.76
CA GLY A 107 -16.78 10.81 -1.68
C GLY A 107 -16.38 11.39 -0.33
N TRP A 108 -16.78 10.69 0.71
CA TRP A 108 -16.59 11.11 2.10
C TRP A 108 -15.46 10.32 2.77
N LYS A 109 -14.62 11.01 3.50
CA LYS A 109 -13.65 10.36 4.40
C LYS A 109 -14.06 10.61 5.84
N VAL A 110 -14.20 9.53 6.58
CA VAL A 110 -14.57 9.52 7.99
C VAL A 110 -13.34 9.15 8.81
N GLY A 111 -12.90 10.09 9.66
CA GLY A 111 -11.83 9.86 10.61
C GLY A 111 -12.21 8.83 11.68
N ALA A 112 -11.23 8.20 12.31
CA ALA A 112 -11.48 7.17 13.32
C ALA A 112 -12.32 7.66 14.51
N GLY A 113 -12.26 8.97 14.83
CA GLY A 113 -13.06 9.59 15.88
C GLY A 113 -14.54 9.78 15.53
N GLU A 114 -14.89 9.71 14.24
CA GLU A 114 -16.25 10.00 13.76
C GLU A 114 -17.04 8.73 13.39
N VAL A 115 -16.46 7.54 13.52
CA VAL A 115 -17.12 6.28 13.13
C VAL A 115 -18.39 6.02 13.93
N SER A 116 -18.40 6.37 15.21
CA SER A 116 -19.57 6.25 16.08
C SER A 116 -20.59 7.41 15.95
N ASN A 117 -20.26 8.46 15.18
CA ASN A 117 -21.14 9.60 14.92
C ASN A 117 -22.16 9.26 13.82
N LEU A 118 -23.07 8.32 14.12
CA LEU A 118 -24.05 7.83 13.14
C LEU A 118 -24.88 8.95 12.48
N PRO A 119 -25.32 10.02 13.18
CA PRO A 119 -26.03 11.11 12.53
C PRO A 119 -25.22 11.80 11.42
N LEU A 120 -23.92 11.99 11.64
CA LEU A 120 -23.04 12.57 10.61
C LEU A 120 -22.83 11.61 9.44
N LEU A 121 -22.72 10.29 9.73
CA LEU A 121 -22.61 9.26 8.69
C LEU A 121 -23.89 9.19 7.83
N GLU A 122 -25.06 9.24 8.45
CA GLU A 122 -26.35 9.29 7.74
C GLU A 122 -26.42 10.49 6.80
N HIS A 123 -25.97 11.66 7.28
CA HIS A 123 -25.95 12.88 6.46
C HIS A 123 -25.02 12.73 5.26
N MET A 124 -23.79 12.26 5.45
CA MET A 124 -22.86 11.96 4.36
C MET A 124 -23.41 10.92 3.37
N ALA A 125 -23.93 9.81 3.90
CA ALA A 125 -24.44 8.70 3.09
C ALA A 125 -25.68 9.07 2.27
N SER A 126 -26.51 10.03 2.76
CA SER A 126 -27.69 10.52 2.04
C SER A 126 -27.37 11.13 0.68
N SER A 127 -26.13 11.58 0.46
CA SER A 127 -25.65 12.06 -0.84
C SER A 127 -25.50 10.95 -1.90
N GLY A 128 -25.53 9.68 -1.51
CA GLY A 128 -25.26 8.52 -2.37
C GLY A 128 -23.80 8.37 -2.78
N LYS A 129 -22.92 9.25 -2.34
CA LYS A 129 -21.47 9.19 -2.62
C LYS A 129 -20.78 8.11 -1.78
N PRO A 130 -19.66 7.54 -2.25
CA PRO A 130 -18.88 6.59 -1.46
C PRO A 130 -18.42 7.15 -0.11
N VAL A 131 -18.47 6.33 0.92
CA VAL A 131 -18.00 6.66 2.27
C VAL A 131 -16.80 5.76 2.62
N ILE A 132 -15.69 6.37 2.99
CA ILE A 132 -14.45 5.70 3.39
C ILE A 132 -14.32 5.82 4.91
N LEU A 133 -14.48 4.71 5.64
CA LEU A 133 -14.40 4.63 7.10
C LEU A 133 -12.99 4.26 7.55
N SER A 134 -12.47 4.91 8.60
CA SER A 134 -11.21 4.51 9.27
C SER A 134 -11.50 3.77 10.58
N SER A 135 -10.96 2.55 10.74
CA SER A 135 -11.28 1.66 11.87
C SER A 135 -10.54 1.94 13.18
N GLY A 136 -9.67 2.93 13.22
CA GLY A 136 -8.56 3.10 14.18
C GLY A 136 -8.86 3.04 15.68
N MET A 137 -10.06 3.33 16.13
CA MET A 137 -10.45 3.31 17.56
C MET A 137 -11.71 2.50 17.82
N SER A 138 -12.36 2.01 16.76
CA SER A 138 -13.68 1.38 16.87
C SER A 138 -13.58 -0.12 17.05
N PRO A 139 -14.26 -0.69 18.04
CA PRO A 139 -14.49 -2.13 18.12
C PRO A 139 -15.41 -2.61 16.98
N TRP A 140 -15.54 -3.92 16.82
CA TRP A 140 -16.27 -4.49 15.70
C TRP A 140 -17.75 -4.10 15.65
N ASP A 141 -18.41 -3.97 16.79
CA ASP A 141 -19.82 -3.58 16.88
C ASP A 141 -20.06 -2.13 16.43
N GLU A 142 -19.15 -1.20 16.74
CA GLU A 142 -19.22 0.17 16.19
C GLU A 142 -18.99 0.17 14.69
N MET A 143 -18.01 -0.61 14.21
CA MET A 143 -17.75 -0.73 12.78
C MET A 143 -18.95 -1.33 12.04
N ASP A 144 -19.60 -2.36 12.61
CA ASP A 144 -20.80 -2.96 12.06
C ASP A 144 -21.92 -1.92 11.95
N ALA A 145 -22.18 -1.17 13.02
CA ALA A 145 -23.22 -0.13 13.03
C ALA A 145 -22.93 0.98 11.98
N ALA A 146 -21.67 1.40 11.84
CA ALA A 146 -21.29 2.40 10.85
C ALA A 146 -21.46 1.91 9.41
N VAL A 147 -21.04 0.68 9.13
CA VAL A 147 -21.19 0.06 7.80
C VAL A 147 -22.67 -0.14 7.46
N ASP A 148 -23.47 -0.60 8.40
CA ASP A 148 -24.91 -0.79 8.22
C ASP A 148 -25.63 0.56 8.00
N CYS A 149 -25.23 1.60 8.71
CA CYS A 149 -25.73 2.96 8.51
C CYS A 149 -25.49 3.44 7.07
N VAL A 150 -24.25 3.35 6.58
CA VAL A 150 -23.90 3.76 5.22
C VAL A 150 -24.62 2.92 4.16
N ARG A 151 -24.65 1.60 4.33
CA ARG A 151 -25.33 0.68 3.39
C ARG A 151 -26.84 0.87 3.34
N SER A 152 -27.45 1.13 4.49
CA SER A 152 -28.90 1.36 4.58
C SER A 152 -29.34 2.63 3.80
N ALA A 153 -28.45 3.60 3.68
CA ALA A 153 -28.66 4.78 2.81
C ALA A 153 -28.36 4.49 1.32
N GLY A 154 -27.93 3.28 0.97
CA GLY A 154 -27.57 2.91 -0.41
C GLY A 154 -26.21 3.43 -0.90
N ALA A 155 -25.40 4.00 -0.02
CA ALA A 155 -24.07 4.51 -0.39
C ALA A 155 -23.00 3.40 -0.41
N PRO A 156 -22.05 3.42 -1.36
CA PRO A 156 -20.90 2.51 -1.35
C PRO A 156 -19.99 2.77 -0.14
N VAL A 157 -19.44 1.68 0.43
CA VAL A 157 -18.52 1.76 1.58
C VAL A 157 -17.16 1.20 1.21
N ALA A 158 -16.10 1.84 1.71
CA ALA A 158 -14.75 1.31 1.78
C ALA A 158 -14.21 1.47 3.20
N ILE A 159 -13.28 0.62 3.62
CA ILE A 159 -12.76 0.65 4.99
C ILE A 159 -11.24 0.69 4.96
N LEU A 160 -10.65 1.56 5.76
CA LEU A 160 -9.22 1.62 5.97
C LEU A 160 -8.90 1.04 7.36
N GLN A 161 -8.08 -0.02 7.38
CA GLN A 161 -7.38 -0.36 8.62
C GLN A 161 -6.56 0.84 9.06
N CYS A 162 -6.65 1.16 10.32
CA CYS A 162 -5.99 2.30 10.93
C CYS A 162 -5.59 1.94 12.36
N THR A 163 -4.49 2.48 12.85
CA THR A 163 -4.16 2.48 14.27
C THR A 163 -3.91 3.91 14.70
N THR A 164 -4.71 4.38 15.66
CA THR A 164 -4.66 5.77 16.15
C THR A 164 -3.50 5.96 17.14
N ALA A 165 -2.29 5.79 16.62
CA ALA A 165 -1.03 6.09 17.31
C ALA A 165 -0.15 6.92 16.37
N TYR A 166 0.45 8.01 16.90
CA TYR A 166 1.21 9.00 16.12
C TYR A 166 2.58 9.27 16.74
N PRO A 167 3.69 8.63 16.24
CA PRO A 167 3.70 7.62 15.17
C PRO A 167 3.21 6.24 15.62
N CYS A 168 2.75 5.43 14.67
CA CYS A 168 2.36 4.05 14.92
C CYS A 168 3.58 3.12 14.79
N PRO A 169 3.97 2.39 15.84
CA PRO A 169 5.08 1.45 15.77
C PRO A 169 4.69 0.19 14.99
N PRO A 170 5.66 -0.52 14.39
CA PRO A 170 5.40 -1.65 13.49
C PRO A 170 4.57 -2.78 14.10
N ASP A 171 4.73 -3.05 15.39
CA ASP A 171 4.01 -4.09 16.14
C ASP A 171 2.53 -3.76 16.39
N LYS A 172 2.10 -2.52 16.07
CA LYS A 172 0.72 -2.06 16.24
C LYS A 172 0.02 -1.69 14.93
N LEU A 173 0.65 -1.89 13.78
CA LEU A 173 0.08 -1.53 12.46
C LEU A 173 -1.21 -2.29 12.12
N GLY A 174 -1.38 -3.51 12.62
CA GLY A 174 -2.58 -4.30 12.37
C GLY A 174 -2.76 -4.71 10.91
N LEU A 175 -1.71 -5.01 10.18
CA LEU A 175 -1.78 -5.41 8.77
C LEU A 175 -2.64 -6.68 8.55
N ASN A 176 -2.75 -7.56 9.56
CA ASN A 176 -3.64 -8.72 9.55
C ASN A 176 -5.11 -8.31 9.46
N VAL A 177 -5.49 -7.17 10.02
CA VAL A 177 -6.88 -6.68 10.06
C VAL A 177 -7.40 -6.32 8.66
N ILE A 178 -6.52 -6.01 7.69
CA ILE A 178 -6.90 -5.78 6.29
C ILE A 178 -7.69 -6.97 5.72
N ASP A 179 -7.22 -8.18 5.97
CA ASP A 179 -7.90 -9.39 5.49
C ASP A 179 -9.16 -9.69 6.27
N GLU A 180 -9.17 -9.42 7.58
CA GLU A 180 -10.35 -9.57 8.45
C GLU A 180 -11.48 -8.63 8.02
N LEU A 181 -11.17 -7.35 7.77
CA LEU A 181 -12.12 -6.36 7.25
C LEU A 181 -12.69 -6.77 5.89
N ARG A 182 -11.83 -7.26 4.99
CA ARG A 182 -12.27 -7.72 3.67
C ARG A 182 -13.25 -8.88 3.76
N LYS A 183 -12.95 -9.87 4.60
CA LYS A 183 -13.82 -11.03 4.80
C LYS A 183 -15.14 -10.66 5.48
N ARG A 184 -15.10 -9.71 6.42
CA ARG A 184 -16.28 -9.34 7.21
C ARG A 184 -17.25 -8.49 6.41
N TYR A 185 -16.75 -7.53 5.64
CA TYR A 185 -17.60 -6.49 5.02
C TYR A 185 -17.76 -6.63 3.52
N ASP A 186 -17.00 -7.47 2.84
CA ASP A 186 -17.05 -7.65 1.38
C ASP A 186 -17.08 -6.30 0.64
N CYS A 187 -16.09 -5.47 0.92
CA CYS A 187 -15.93 -4.13 0.34
C CYS A 187 -14.44 -3.84 0.07
N PRO A 188 -14.12 -2.77 -0.69
CA PRO A 188 -12.74 -2.32 -0.82
C PRO A 188 -12.13 -1.99 0.55
N VAL A 189 -10.96 -2.56 0.83
CA VAL A 189 -10.22 -2.33 2.09
C VAL A 189 -8.85 -1.76 1.77
N GLY A 190 -8.37 -0.87 2.63
CA GLY A 190 -7.06 -0.24 2.54
C GLY A 190 -6.38 -0.04 3.88
N LEU A 191 -5.38 0.82 3.88
CA LEU A 191 -4.62 1.24 5.06
C LEU A 191 -4.63 2.76 5.17
N SER A 192 -4.91 3.29 6.37
CA SER A 192 -4.59 4.65 6.77
C SER A 192 -3.39 4.57 7.71
N ASP A 193 -2.23 4.94 7.21
CA ASP A 193 -0.93 4.72 7.85
C ASP A 193 -0.46 5.94 8.64
N HIS A 194 -0.05 5.69 9.88
CA HIS A 194 0.53 6.68 10.77
C HIS A 194 1.96 6.32 11.22
N SER A 195 2.64 5.44 10.48
CA SER A 195 3.98 4.98 10.86
C SER A 195 5.08 6.01 10.65
N GLY A 196 4.85 7.03 9.81
CA GLY A 196 5.86 7.99 9.40
C GLY A 196 6.94 7.39 8.49
N THR A 197 6.66 6.23 7.86
CA THR A 197 7.57 5.51 6.97
C THR A 197 6.87 5.05 5.71
N ILE A 198 7.62 4.64 4.69
CA ILE A 198 7.05 4.11 3.44
C ILE A 198 6.71 2.62 3.52
N TYR A 199 7.16 1.90 4.55
CA TYR A 199 7.15 0.44 4.57
C TYR A 199 5.76 -0.15 4.77
N ALA A 200 4.95 0.47 5.63
CA ALA A 200 3.59 -0.01 5.92
C ALA A 200 2.69 0.04 4.68
N GLY A 201 2.78 1.12 3.88
CA GLY A 201 2.01 1.26 2.65
C GLY A 201 2.40 0.23 1.59
N ILE A 202 3.70 -0.05 1.40
CA ILE A 202 4.17 -1.09 0.47
C ILE A 202 3.70 -2.48 0.92
N ALA A 203 3.78 -2.77 2.23
CA ALA A 203 3.28 -4.03 2.78
C ALA A 203 1.77 -4.19 2.57
N ALA A 204 0.99 -3.13 2.83
CA ALA A 204 -0.46 -3.14 2.61
C ALA A 204 -0.81 -3.36 1.13
N ALA A 205 -0.09 -2.74 0.19
CA ALA A 205 -0.26 -2.99 -1.24
C ALA A 205 -0.06 -4.46 -1.59
N THR A 206 0.98 -5.09 -1.04
CA THR A 206 1.27 -6.53 -1.23
C THR A 206 0.15 -7.41 -0.67
N LEU A 207 -0.51 -7.00 0.41
CA LEU A 207 -1.68 -7.66 0.98
C LEU A 207 -2.99 -7.36 0.22
N GLY A 208 -2.92 -6.61 -0.88
CA GLY A 208 -4.06 -6.32 -1.75
C GLY A 208 -4.92 -5.14 -1.28
N ALA A 209 -4.38 -4.25 -0.46
CA ALA A 209 -5.05 -3.00 -0.11
C ALA A 209 -5.39 -2.19 -1.38
N LYS A 210 -6.61 -1.64 -1.43
CA LYS A 210 -7.13 -0.87 -2.58
C LYS A 210 -6.93 0.64 -2.43
N LEU A 211 -6.79 1.09 -1.19
CA LEU A 211 -6.48 2.48 -0.85
C LEU A 211 -5.34 2.49 0.17
N ILE A 212 -4.41 3.40 0.00
CA ILE A 212 -3.34 3.65 0.97
C ILE A 212 -3.32 5.16 1.20
N GLU A 213 -3.58 5.56 2.43
CA GLU A 213 -3.57 6.93 2.90
C GLU A 213 -2.37 7.11 3.84
N VAL A 214 -1.60 8.18 3.61
CA VAL A 214 -0.44 8.51 4.43
C VAL A 214 -0.40 10.01 4.70
N HIS A 215 -0.05 10.40 5.93
CA HIS A 215 0.21 11.79 6.26
C HIS A 215 1.51 12.27 5.60
N ILE A 216 1.49 13.50 5.09
CA ILE A 216 2.65 14.13 4.46
C ILE A 216 3.02 15.45 5.13
N THR A 217 4.32 15.75 5.11
CA THR A 217 4.86 17.04 5.56
C THR A 217 5.98 17.49 4.63
N PHE A 218 6.23 18.79 4.53
CA PHE A 218 7.42 19.29 3.84
C PHE A 218 8.69 19.04 4.65
N SER A 219 8.61 19.08 5.97
CA SER A 219 9.74 18.80 6.87
C SER A 219 9.23 18.23 8.19
N ARG A 220 9.98 17.26 8.75
CA ARG A 220 9.75 16.78 10.12
C ARG A 220 10.13 17.78 11.20
N GLU A 221 10.70 18.91 10.81
CA GLU A 221 11.01 20.04 11.71
C GLU A 221 9.84 21.03 11.84
N CYS A 222 8.76 20.85 11.03
CA CYS A 222 7.55 21.66 11.11
C CYS A 222 6.77 21.36 12.40
N PHE A 223 5.99 22.36 12.86
CA PHE A 223 5.00 22.14 13.90
C PHE A 223 3.77 21.42 13.33
N GLY A 224 3.15 20.60 14.15
CA GLY A 224 1.89 19.93 13.80
C GLY A 224 1.69 18.66 14.61
N PRO A 225 0.43 18.30 14.90
CA PRO A 225 0.12 17.14 15.74
C PRO A 225 0.46 15.80 15.07
N ASP A 226 0.56 15.78 13.73
CA ASP A 226 0.73 14.59 12.93
C ASP A 226 2.10 14.53 12.21
N VAL A 227 2.95 15.54 12.42
CA VAL A 227 4.26 15.62 11.74
C VAL A 227 5.14 14.40 12.02
N THR A 228 5.11 13.89 13.27
CA THR A 228 5.88 12.69 13.64
C THR A 228 5.40 11.42 12.95
N ALA A 229 4.15 11.39 12.50
CA ALA A 229 3.53 10.28 11.77
C ALA A 229 3.54 10.50 10.25
N SER A 230 4.08 11.64 9.80
CA SER A 230 4.09 12.02 8.38
C SER A 230 5.38 11.57 7.69
N ILE A 231 5.23 11.24 6.41
CA ILE A 231 6.36 11.11 5.48
C ILE A 231 6.60 12.45 4.76
N THR A 232 7.82 12.67 4.30
CA THR A 232 8.13 13.83 3.45
C THR A 232 7.60 13.64 2.03
N THR A 233 7.48 14.72 1.28
CA THR A 233 7.05 14.66 -0.13
C THR A 233 8.00 13.84 -1.01
N ALA A 234 9.29 13.78 -0.68
CA ALA A 234 10.26 12.91 -1.34
C ALA A 234 10.02 11.43 -1.01
N GLU A 235 9.71 11.11 0.25
CA GLU A 235 9.33 9.76 0.66
C GLU A 235 7.97 9.35 0.10
N LEU A 236 7.02 10.28 -0.08
CA LEU A 236 5.76 10.03 -0.78
C LEU A 236 6.03 9.53 -2.20
N ARG A 237 6.95 10.15 -2.93
CA ARG A 237 7.34 9.68 -4.26
C ARG A 237 7.88 8.26 -4.21
N GLN A 238 8.76 7.94 -3.26
CA GLN A 238 9.31 6.59 -3.10
C GLN A 238 8.20 5.57 -2.77
N LEU A 239 7.24 5.94 -1.93
CA LEU A 239 6.11 5.10 -1.61
C LEU A 239 5.24 4.84 -2.84
N VAL A 240 4.91 5.88 -3.61
CA VAL A 240 4.13 5.75 -4.86
C VAL A 240 4.84 4.81 -5.83
N ASP A 241 6.13 5.02 -6.08
CA ASP A 241 6.91 4.16 -6.98
C ASP A 241 6.93 2.71 -6.49
N GLY A 242 7.08 2.48 -5.17
CA GLY A 242 7.03 1.16 -4.55
C GLY A 242 5.66 0.48 -4.70
N VAL A 243 4.57 1.21 -4.50
CA VAL A 243 3.21 0.69 -4.67
C VAL A 243 2.94 0.35 -6.14
N ARG A 244 3.32 1.21 -7.09
CA ARG A 244 3.17 0.93 -8.53
C ARG A 244 3.99 -0.28 -8.98
N PHE A 245 5.18 -0.46 -8.40
CA PHE A 245 5.97 -1.68 -8.62
C PHE A 245 5.22 -2.93 -8.17
N VAL A 246 4.66 -2.92 -6.95
CA VAL A 246 3.89 -4.04 -6.39
C VAL A 246 2.64 -4.31 -7.24
N GLU A 247 1.88 -3.28 -7.60
CA GLU A 247 0.70 -3.39 -8.47
C GLU A 247 1.05 -4.07 -9.80
N THR A 248 2.15 -3.63 -10.43
CA THR A 248 2.63 -4.23 -11.69
C THR A 248 3.01 -5.70 -11.50
N ALA A 249 3.75 -6.02 -10.44
CA ALA A 249 4.19 -7.38 -10.18
C ALA A 249 3.01 -8.33 -9.90
N LEU A 250 2.03 -7.91 -9.11
CA LEU A 250 0.83 -8.70 -8.80
C LEU A 250 -0.14 -8.79 -9.98
N GLY A 251 -0.20 -7.75 -10.81
CA GLY A 251 -1.03 -7.72 -12.01
C GLY A 251 -0.51 -8.59 -13.16
N ASN A 252 0.73 -9.08 -13.08
CA ASN A 252 1.37 -9.92 -14.08
C ASN A 252 1.82 -11.27 -13.48
N PRO A 253 0.87 -12.16 -13.16
CA PRO A 253 1.20 -13.46 -12.60
C PRO A 253 2.01 -14.30 -13.60
N VAL A 254 3.05 -14.96 -13.11
CA VAL A 254 3.91 -15.80 -13.92
C VAL A 254 3.39 -17.23 -13.94
N ASP A 255 3.13 -17.78 -15.14
CA ASP A 255 3.00 -19.21 -15.34
C ASP A 255 4.40 -19.84 -15.24
N LYS A 256 4.61 -20.69 -14.26
CA LYS A 256 5.90 -21.32 -13.96
C LYS A 256 6.41 -22.20 -15.10
N GLU A 257 5.51 -22.95 -15.74
CA GLU A 257 5.88 -23.87 -16.80
C GLU A 257 6.21 -23.11 -18.10
N ALA A 258 5.37 -22.14 -18.47
CA ALA A 258 5.64 -21.29 -19.63
C ALA A 258 6.95 -20.48 -19.47
N MET A 259 7.22 -19.96 -18.27
CA MET A 259 8.48 -19.28 -17.98
C MET A 259 9.67 -20.22 -18.09
N ALA A 260 9.57 -21.43 -17.55
CA ALA A 260 10.64 -22.43 -17.64
C ALA A 260 10.92 -22.82 -19.11
N ALA A 261 9.88 -22.95 -19.93
CA ALA A 261 10.02 -23.22 -21.36
C ALA A 261 10.71 -22.06 -22.10
N SER A 262 10.36 -20.83 -21.81
CA SER A 262 10.98 -19.66 -22.45
C SER A 262 12.46 -19.47 -22.10
N LEU A 263 12.94 -20.09 -21.00
CA LEU A 263 14.32 -20.04 -20.55
C LEU A 263 15.13 -21.29 -20.92
N ASN A 264 14.66 -22.09 -21.88
CA ASN A 264 15.31 -23.35 -22.24
C ASN A 264 16.77 -23.16 -22.67
N ASP A 265 17.08 -22.13 -23.44
CA ASP A 265 18.45 -21.83 -23.87
C ASP A 265 19.39 -21.54 -22.67
N LEU A 266 18.89 -20.77 -21.70
CA LEU A 266 19.63 -20.53 -20.46
C LEU A 266 19.80 -21.81 -19.63
N ARG A 267 18.80 -22.68 -19.62
CA ARG A 267 18.89 -23.99 -18.94
C ARG A 267 19.96 -24.88 -19.58
N GLN A 268 20.11 -24.84 -20.91
CA GLN A 268 21.19 -25.54 -21.59
C GLN A 268 22.57 -24.99 -21.23
N ILE A 269 22.72 -23.68 -21.06
CA ILE A 269 23.98 -23.05 -20.68
C ILE A 269 24.31 -23.33 -19.20
N PHE A 270 23.37 -23.09 -18.31
CA PHE A 270 23.59 -23.12 -16.86
C PHE A 270 23.33 -24.48 -16.19
N GLY A 271 22.58 -25.34 -16.87
CA GLY A 271 22.34 -26.69 -16.44
C GLY A 271 23.63 -27.53 -16.36
N LYS A 272 23.51 -28.69 -15.77
CA LYS A 272 24.64 -29.65 -15.70
C LYS A 272 24.26 -30.94 -16.41
N SER A 273 25.18 -31.41 -17.24
CA SER A 273 25.13 -32.73 -17.84
C SER A 273 25.97 -33.73 -17.01
N ILE A 274 25.66 -34.99 -17.15
CA ILE A 274 26.48 -36.07 -16.61
C ILE A 274 27.66 -36.25 -17.54
N VAL A 275 28.87 -36.19 -16.98
CA VAL A 275 30.15 -36.41 -17.69
C VAL A 275 30.95 -37.50 -17.01
N ALA A 276 31.89 -38.12 -17.75
CA ALA A 276 32.80 -39.09 -17.14
C ALA A 276 33.74 -38.38 -16.16
N ALA A 277 33.84 -38.90 -14.92
CA ALA A 277 34.76 -38.40 -13.89
C ALA A 277 36.20 -38.79 -14.13
N ARG A 278 36.43 -39.79 -14.98
CA ARG A 278 37.75 -40.35 -15.39
C ARG A 278 37.59 -41.02 -16.75
N ASP A 279 38.69 -41.47 -17.32
CA ASP A 279 38.66 -42.28 -18.53
C ASP A 279 38.04 -43.65 -18.24
N LEU A 280 37.08 -44.04 -19.07
CA LEU A 280 36.33 -45.29 -18.91
C LEU A 280 36.49 -46.16 -20.18
N PRO A 281 36.90 -47.44 -20.06
CA PRO A 281 37.07 -48.31 -21.23
C PRO A 281 35.73 -48.85 -21.74
N THR A 282 35.76 -49.40 -22.97
CA THR A 282 34.65 -50.17 -23.52
C THR A 282 34.26 -51.30 -22.57
N GLY A 283 32.98 -51.59 -22.42
CA GLY A 283 32.49 -52.67 -21.54
C GLY A 283 32.44 -52.31 -20.06
N HIS A 284 32.89 -51.13 -19.68
CA HIS A 284 32.82 -50.67 -18.26
C HIS A 284 31.36 -50.54 -17.83
N VAL A 285 31.04 -50.99 -16.63
CA VAL A 285 29.72 -50.84 -16.02
C VAL A 285 29.75 -49.61 -15.14
N ILE A 286 28.92 -48.62 -15.43
CA ILE A 286 28.88 -47.32 -14.78
C ILE A 286 28.47 -47.44 -13.30
N SER A 287 29.24 -46.84 -12.44
CA SER A 287 28.94 -46.60 -11.02
C SER A 287 28.76 -45.08 -10.77
N GLN A 288 28.26 -44.74 -9.61
CA GLN A 288 28.12 -43.34 -9.24
C GLN A 288 29.46 -42.57 -9.17
N GLN A 289 30.55 -43.27 -8.88
CA GLN A 289 31.91 -42.69 -8.81
C GLN A 289 32.49 -42.38 -10.20
N ASP A 290 31.92 -42.94 -11.27
CA ASP A 290 32.34 -42.70 -12.66
C ASP A 290 31.69 -41.46 -13.26
N MET A 291 30.77 -40.83 -12.53
CA MET A 291 30.00 -39.67 -12.97
C MET A 291 30.41 -38.39 -12.27
N ALA A 292 30.58 -37.32 -13.03
CA ALA A 292 30.67 -35.96 -12.55
C ALA A 292 29.57 -35.12 -13.21
N PHE A 293 29.20 -33.99 -12.59
CA PHE A 293 28.10 -33.14 -13.05
C PHE A 293 28.67 -31.78 -13.40
N LYS A 294 28.84 -31.54 -14.70
CA LYS A 294 29.48 -30.32 -15.23
C LYS A 294 28.60 -29.60 -16.24
N LYS A 295 28.82 -28.31 -16.37
CA LYS A 295 28.19 -27.48 -17.44
C LYS A 295 28.85 -27.80 -18.78
N PRO A 296 28.10 -27.61 -19.89
CA PRO A 296 26.71 -27.16 -20.03
C PRO A 296 25.68 -28.27 -19.82
N GLY A 297 24.40 -27.91 -19.77
CA GLY A 297 23.25 -28.81 -19.61
C GLY A 297 22.70 -29.38 -20.92
N SER A 298 23.50 -29.40 -21.99
CA SER A 298 23.09 -29.87 -23.32
C SER A 298 23.15 -31.40 -23.52
N GLY A 299 23.76 -32.14 -22.58
CA GLY A 299 23.84 -33.61 -22.57
C GLY A 299 22.76 -34.23 -21.66
N ILE A 300 23.00 -35.48 -21.22
CA ILE A 300 22.09 -36.16 -20.27
C ILE A 300 22.06 -35.36 -18.97
N GLN A 301 20.88 -34.94 -18.55
CA GLN A 301 20.71 -34.11 -17.36
C GLN A 301 21.19 -34.81 -16.09
N ALA A 302 21.79 -34.06 -15.20
CA ALA A 302 22.31 -34.55 -13.91
C ALA A 302 21.26 -35.31 -13.09
N SER A 303 19.97 -34.92 -13.16
CA SER A 303 18.86 -35.59 -12.47
C SER A 303 18.67 -37.06 -12.85
N ARG A 304 19.13 -37.46 -14.06
CA ARG A 304 19.00 -38.82 -14.60
C ARG A 304 20.13 -39.74 -14.20
N TYR A 305 21.00 -39.36 -13.28
CA TYR A 305 22.21 -40.12 -12.91
C TYR A 305 21.93 -41.58 -12.49
N LYS A 306 20.78 -41.84 -11.85
CA LYS A 306 20.36 -43.18 -11.44
C LYS A 306 20.09 -44.11 -12.65
N GLU A 307 19.65 -43.50 -13.77
CA GLU A 307 19.36 -44.28 -14.99
C GLU A 307 20.62 -44.77 -15.68
N LEU A 308 21.76 -44.10 -15.46
CA LEU A 308 23.04 -44.50 -16.04
C LEU A 308 23.78 -45.52 -15.15
N THR A 309 23.48 -45.58 -13.86
CA THR A 309 24.12 -46.51 -12.93
C THR A 309 23.75 -47.95 -13.31
N GLY A 310 24.78 -48.79 -13.51
CA GLY A 310 24.62 -50.19 -13.90
C GLY A 310 24.58 -50.42 -15.41
N ARG A 311 24.53 -49.38 -16.25
CA ARG A 311 24.61 -49.52 -17.72
C ARG A 311 26.05 -49.83 -18.17
N ARG A 312 26.18 -50.53 -19.26
CA ARG A 312 27.50 -50.95 -19.82
C ARG A 312 27.84 -50.07 -21.04
N LEU A 313 29.10 -49.60 -21.11
CA LEU A 313 29.57 -48.79 -22.23
C LEU A 313 29.86 -49.64 -23.48
N LYS A 314 29.38 -49.18 -24.64
CA LYS A 314 29.69 -49.73 -25.98
C LYS A 314 31.05 -49.27 -26.50
N ARG A 315 31.49 -48.07 -26.07
CA ARG A 315 32.74 -47.43 -26.52
C ARG A 315 33.46 -46.78 -25.35
N PRO A 316 34.78 -46.48 -25.47
CA PRO A 316 35.49 -45.78 -24.43
C PRO A 316 35.01 -44.34 -24.34
N ILE A 317 34.95 -43.79 -23.13
CA ILE A 317 34.57 -42.39 -22.84
C ILE A 317 35.72 -41.74 -22.07
N GLY A 318 36.25 -40.64 -22.58
CA GLY A 318 37.29 -39.87 -21.93
C GLY A 318 36.79 -39.02 -20.77
N ILE A 319 37.66 -38.71 -19.83
CA ILE A 319 37.37 -37.79 -18.72
C ILE A 319 36.74 -36.48 -19.26
N ASP A 320 35.76 -35.96 -18.54
CA ASP A 320 35.01 -34.75 -18.85
C ASP A 320 34.15 -34.81 -20.12
N SER A 321 34.10 -35.93 -20.82
CA SER A 321 33.18 -36.15 -21.95
C SER A 321 31.77 -36.39 -21.44
N MET A 322 30.79 -35.74 -22.07
CA MET A 322 29.36 -35.96 -21.77
C MET A 322 28.97 -37.37 -22.22
N PHE A 323 28.18 -38.03 -21.38
CA PHE A 323 27.52 -39.27 -21.79
C PHE A 323 26.37 -38.96 -22.74
N SER A 324 26.18 -39.81 -23.75
CA SER A 324 25.07 -39.88 -24.67
C SER A 324 24.31 -41.17 -24.47
N GLU A 325 23.04 -41.25 -24.83
CA GLU A 325 22.27 -42.49 -24.82
C GLU A 325 22.93 -43.59 -25.73
N ASP A 326 23.56 -43.15 -26.81
CA ASP A 326 24.24 -44.03 -27.79
C ASP A 326 25.52 -44.68 -27.22
N ASP A 327 26.05 -44.23 -26.12
CA ASP A 327 27.24 -44.76 -25.47
C ASP A 327 26.99 -46.08 -24.73
N PHE A 328 25.73 -46.46 -24.54
CA PHE A 328 25.34 -47.59 -23.70
C PHE A 328 24.71 -48.75 -24.51
N GLU A 329 24.89 -49.97 -23.94
CA GLU A 329 24.22 -51.19 -24.44
C GLU A 329 22.72 -51.14 -24.19
#